data_1fcc3f198149a2172fd82c763468081f
#
_entry.id   1fcc3f198149a2172fd82c763468081f
#
_cell.length_a   1.000
_cell.length_b   1.000
_cell.length_c   1.000
_cell.angle_alpha   90.00
_cell.angle_beta   90.00
_cell.angle_gamma   90.00
#
_symmetry.space_group_name_H-M   'P 1'
#
loop_
_entity.id
_entity.type
_entity.pdbx_description
1 polymer ?
#
loop_
_entity_poly.entity_id
_entity_poly.type
_entity_poly.pdbx_seq_one_letter_code
_entity_poly.pdbx_strand_id
1 'polypeptide(L)'
;MHCIAKCFRKLSKLTLYEQWKVATDKLHFSGGVSGGLTDKNDPSRQQRDQHAKRYYSEVRARNKEMEICAIAKNTNIEKSKIKIAYEHIFINKHRLKKGYQQFDPDYEMAQSWQRLREGKNIQPHDIVLIRHEAAEAEFMAQGYSYDLSHEKACEMGYNYHQELKKWLAG
;
A
#
# COMPACT_ATOMS: atom_id res chain seq x y z
N MET A 1 21.71 -37.34 3.05
CA MET A 1 20.65 -36.98 2.10
C MET A 1 19.21 -37.25 2.62
N HIS A 2 18.88 -36.97 3.92
CA HIS A 2 17.57 -37.34 4.51
C HIS A 2 16.73 -36.13 5.00
N CYS A 3 17.24 -34.92 4.85
CA CYS A 3 16.52 -33.72 5.40
C CYS A 3 15.64 -32.99 4.40
N ILE A 4 15.87 -33.10 3.10
CA ILE A 4 15.15 -32.37 2.06
C ILE A 4 13.78 -33.00 1.75
N ALA A 5 13.69 -34.35 1.83
CA ALA A 5 12.46 -35.08 1.53
C ALA A 5 11.34 -34.89 2.56
N LYS A 6 11.66 -34.50 3.80
CA LYS A 6 10.65 -34.24 4.85
C LYS A 6 9.96 -32.86 4.71
N CYS A 7 10.63 -31.89 4.08
CA CYS A 7 10.06 -30.55 3.88
C CYS A 7 9.00 -30.54 2.76
N PHE A 8 9.23 -31.30 1.68
CA PHE A 8 8.29 -31.39 0.55
C PHE A 8 6.99 -32.15 0.89
N ARG A 9 7.02 -33.13 1.81
CA ARG A 9 5.81 -33.87 2.22
C ARG A 9 4.87 -33.05 3.13
N LYS A 10 5.35 -31.98 3.75
CA LYS A 10 4.54 -31.12 4.61
C LYS A 10 3.75 -30.09 3.81
N LEU A 11 4.25 -29.69 2.64
CA LEU A 11 3.59 -28.70 1.75
C LEU A 11 2.43 -29.32 0.94
N SER A 12 2.46 -30.62 0.65
CA SER A 12 1.41 -31.28 -0.13
C SER A 12 0.10 -31.54 0.62
N LYS A 13 0.04 -31.28 1.92
CA LYS A 13 -1.16 -31.40 2.77
C LYS A 13 -1.83 -30.08 3.09
N LEU A 14 -1.22 -28.96 2.69
CA LEU A 14 -1.78 -27.62 2.87
C LEU A 14 -2.76 -27.32 1.74
N THR A 15 -3.87 -26.68 2.08
CA THR A 15 -4.79 -26.14 1.07
C THR A 15 -4.05 -25.13 0.19
N LEU A 16 -4.55 -24.84 -1.00
CA LEU A 16 -4.01 -23.78 -1.87
C LEU A 16 -3.87 -22.44 -1.13
N TYR A 17 -4.79 -22.15 -0.23
CA TYR A 17 -4.76 -20.98 0.65
C TYR A 17 -3.58 -21.02 1.62
N GLU A 18 -3.33 -22.15 2.29
CA GLU A 18 -2.21 -22.30 3.23
C GLU A 18 -0.86 -22.32 2.53
N GLN A 19 -0.78 -22.89 1.32
CA GLN A 19 0.44 -22.86 0.49
C GLN A 19 0.74 -21.44 0.03
N TRP A 20 -0.29 -20.69 -0.35
CA TRP A 20 -0.20 -19.27 -0.71
C TRP A 20 0.22 -18.42 0.50
N LYS A 21 -0.35 -18.66 1.68
CA LYS A 21 -0.01 -17.98 2.93
C LYS A 21 1.47 -18.19 3.33
N VAL A 22 1.99 -19.40 3.22
CA VAL A 22 3.43 -19.72 3.47
C VAL A 22 4.33 -19.03 2.45
N ALA A 23 3.88 -18.88 1.21
CA ALA A 23 4.63 -18.17 0.17
C ALA A 23 4.60 -16.65 0.36
N THR A 24 3.48 -16.10 0.87
CA THR A 24 3.31 -14.67 1.14
C THR A 24 3.92 -14.24 2.48
N ASP A 25 3.99 -15.13 3.49
CA ASP A 25 4.69 -14.87 4.76
C ASP A 25 6.20 -14.58 4.57
N LYS A 26 6.78 -15.00 3.43
CA LYS A 26 8.14 -14.59 3.02
C LYS A 26 8.21 -13.24 2.33
N LEU A 27 7.08 -12.68 1.94
CA LEU A 27 6.95 -11.36 1.30
C LEU A 27 6.22 -10.41 2.26
N HIS A 28 6.71 -10.28 3.49
CA HIS A 28 6.22 -9.28 4.43
C HIS A 28 6.55 -7.87 3.92
N PHE A 29 5.68 -7.36 3.10
CA PHE A 29 5.56 -5.92 2.89
C PHE A 29 4.60 -5.37 3.96
N SER A 30 5.09 -5.27 5.19
CA SER A 30 4.40 -4.44 6.17
C SER A 30 4.53 -3.00 5.73
N GLY A 31 3.43 -2.25 5.66
CA GLY A 31 3.36 -0.83 5.32
C GLY A 31 4.15 0.10 6.25
N GLY A 32 5.36 -0.23 6.52
CA GLY A 32 6.31 0.49 7.35
C GLY A 32 7.71 0.51 6.78
N VAL A 33 7.88 0.07 5.53
CA VAL A 33 9.19 0.13 4.87
C VAL A 33 9.05 1.01 3.64
N SER A 34 9.53 2.24 3.76
CA SER A 34 9.70 3.12 2.61
C SER A 34 10.46 2.38 1.51
N GLY A 35 9.86 2.33 0.31
CA GLY A 35 10.50 1.77 -0.86
C GLY A 35 10.52 0.23 -0.96
N GLY A 36 9.41 -0.44 -0.64
CA GLY A 36 9.30 -1.90 -0.79
C GLY A 36 9.54 -2.45 -2.20
N LEU A 37 9.62 -1.58 -3.21
CA LEU A 37 9.98 -1.90 -4.59
C LEU A 37 11.35 -1.35 -5.01
N THR A 38 12.00 -0.50 -4.19
CA THR A 38 13.32 0.04 -4.49
C THR A 38 14.42 -0.91 -4.00
N ASP A 39 15.40 -1.15 -4.85
CA ASP A 39 16.62 -1.86 -4.46
C ASP A 39 17.26 -1.14 -3.26
N LYS A 40 17.68 -1.92 -2.25
CA LYS A 40 18.38 -1.38 -1.08
C LYS A 40 19.69 -0.66 -1.45
N ASN A 41 20.25 -0.99 -2.60
CA ASN A 41 21.46 -0.43 -3.16
C ASN A 41 21.20 0.72 -4.17
N ASP A 42 19.94 1.12 -4.37
CA ASP A 42 19.60 2.23 -5.27
C ASP A 42 20.24 3.53 -4.74
N PRO A 43 21.15 4.16 -5.50
CA PRO A 43 21.81 5.40 -5.09
C PRO A 43 20.83 6.56 -4.93
N SER A 44 19.65 6.50 -5.55
CA SER A 44 18.60 7.53 -5.46
C SER A 44 17.70 7.34 -4.24
N ARG A 45 17.85 6.26 -3.46
CA ARG A 45 16.98 5.91 -2.33
C ARG A 45 16.84 7.06 -1.34
N GLN A 46 17.96 7.65 -0.92
CA GLN A 46 17.92 8.76 0.03
C GLN A 46 17.11 9.95 -0.48
N GLN A 47 17.24 10.27 -1.77
CA GLN A 47 16.49 11.37 -2.40
C GLN A 47 14.99 11.04 -2.47
N ARG A 48 14.64 9.80 -2.78
CA ARG A 48 13.24 9.33 -2.80
C ARG A 48 12.62 9.38 -1.41
N ASP A 49 13.32 8.90 -0.38
CA ASP A 49 12.86 8.96 1.00
C ASP A 49 12.65 10.42 1.47
N GLN A 50 13.56 11.33 1.11
CA GLN A 50 13.42 12.75 1.42
C GLN A 50 12.23 13.38 0.68
N HIS A 51 12.04 13.03 -0.59
CA HIS A 51 10.89 13.47 -1.37
C HIS A 51 9.58 13.00 -0.74
N ALA A 52 9.46 11.72 -0.42
CA ALA A 52 8.28 11.15 0.21
C ALA A 52 7.94 11.85 1.53
N LYS A 53 8.92 12.03 2.42
CA LYS A 53 8.74 12.73 3.70
C LYS A 53 8.23 14.16 3.51
N ARG A 54 8.84 14.91 2.58
CA ARG A 54 8.40 16.27 2.26
C ARG A 54 6.99 16.28 1.71
N TYR A 55 6.69 15.42 0.72
CA TYR A 55 5.38 15.36 0.09
C TYR A 55 4.27 15.01 1.06
N TYR A 56 4.46 14.01 1.93
CA TYR A 56 3.50 13.66 2.98
C TYR A 56 3.25 14.83 3.95
N SER A 57 4.30 15.56 4.31
CA SER A 57 4.16 16.77 5.13
C SER A 57 3.35 17.85 4.42
N GLU A 58 3.60 18.07 3.14
CA GLU A 58 2.85 19.03 2.32
C GLU A 58 1.37 18.63 2.18
N VAL A 59 1.07 17.35 1.92
CA VAL A 59 -0.32 16.85 1.85
C VAL A 59 -1.06 17.12 3.15
N ARG A 60 -0.42 16.86 4.30
CA ARG A 60 -1.01 17.14 5.63
C ARG A 60 -1.25 18.62 5.88
N ALA A 61 -0.42 19.50 5.33
CA ALA A 61 -0.54 20.95 5.48
C ALA A 61 -1.58 21.59 4.55
N ARG A 62 -1.97 20.90 3.46
CA ARG A 62 -2.96 21.39 2.50
C ARG A 62 -4.38 21.29 3.06
N ASN A 63 -5.30 22.04 2.44
CA ASN A 63 -6.72 21.91 2.75
C ASN A 63 -7.23 20.52 2.30
N LYS A 64 -7.64 19.69 3.25
CA LYS A 64 -8.11 18.32 3.01
C LYS A 64 -9.27 18.26 2.01
N GLU A 65 -10.23 19.15 2.14
CA GLU A 65 -11.42 19.13 1.26
C GLU A 65 -11.05 19.47 -0.18
N MET A 66 -10.14 20.41 -0.39
CA MET A 66 -9.63 20.74 -1.72
C MET A 66 -8.86 19.56 -2.34
N GLU A 67 -8.07 18.84 -1.54
CA GLU A 67 -7.34 17.64 -1.97
C GLU A 67 -8.31 16.56 -2.45
N ILE A 68 -9.33 16.24 -1.62
CA ILE A 68 -10.37 15.25 -1.93
C ILE A 68 -11.17 15.65 -3.18
N CYS A 69 -11.59 16.91 -3.28
CA CYS A 69 -12.35 17.41 -4.43
C CYS A 69 -11.54 17.34 -5.73
N ALA A 70 -10.25 17.68 -5.69
CA ALA A 70 -9.39 17.59 -6.87
C ALA A 70 -9.28 16.15 -7.38
N ILE A 71 -9.01 15.20 -6.49
CA ILE A 71 -8.90 13.76 -6.85
C ILE A 71 -10.25 13.25 -7.35
N ALA A 72 -11.36 13.55 -6.69
CA ALA A 72 -12.70 13.12 -7.12
C ALA A 72 -13.03 13.62 -8.54
N LYS A 73 -12.71 14.89 -8.84
CA LYS A 73 -12.87 15.45 -10.18
C LYS A 73 -12.04 14.74 -11.23
N ASN A 74 -10.82 14.37 -10.90
CA ASN A 74 -9.87 13.78 -11.84
C ASN A 74 -10.11 12.27 -12.07
N THR A 75 -10.78 11.58 -11.14
CA THR A 75 -10.88 10.10 -11.15
C THR A 75 -12.29 9.56 -11.21
N ASN A 76 -13.32 10.40 -10.96
CA ASN A 76 -14.71 9.98 -10.73
C ASN A 76 -14.90 9.00 -9.54
N ILE A 77 -13.91 8.91 -8.64
CA ILE A 77 -14.06 8.14 -7.40
C ILE A 77 -14.87 8.97 -6.39
N GLU A 78 -15.73 8.31 -5.63
CA GLU A 78 -16.53 8.96 -4.59
C GLU A 78 -15.64 9.64 -3.54
N LYS A 79 -16.00 10.88 -3.17
CA LYS A 79 -15.26 11.67 -2.16
C LYS A 79 -15.13 10.95 -0.82
N SER A 80 -16.14 10.17 -0.43
CA SER A 80 -16.12 9.35 0.79
C SER A 80 -14.97 8.37 0.79
N LYS A 81 -14.75 7.66 -0.31
CA LYS A 81 -13.64 6.70 -0.46
C LYS A 81 -12.28 7.38 -0.46
N ILE A 82 -12.17 8.50 -1.18
CA ILE A 82 -10.93 9.30 -1.20
C ILE A 82 -10.61 9.84 0.19
N LYS A 83 -11.63 10.30 0.93
CA LYS A 83 -11.47 10.77 2.31
C LYS A 83 -10.94 9.67 3.22
N ILE A 84 -11.51 8.46 3.13
CA ILE A 84 -11.07 7.30 3.93
C ILE A 84 -9.60 6.99 3.61
N ALA A 85 -9.23 6.88 2.33
CA ALA A 85 -7.86 6.63 1.91
C ALA A 85 -6.90 7.75 2.36
N TYR A 86 -7.28 9.02 2.23
CA TYR A 86 -6.51 10.16 2.71
C TYR A 86 -6.22 10.07 4.21
N GLU A 87 -7.27 9.84 5.01
CA GLU A 87 -7.13 9.75 6.47
C GLU A 87 -6.27 8.54 6.85
N HIS A 88 -6.45 7.42 6.17
CA HIS A 88 -5.69 6.20 6.39
C HIS A 88 -4.19 6.39 6.12
N ILE A 89 -3.83 6.94 4.97
CA ILE A 89 -2.44 7.10 4.55
C ILE A 89 -1.72 8.21 5.34
N PHE A 90 -2.37 9.37 5.50
CA PHE A 90 -1.66 10.57 5.92
C PHE A 90 -1.92 11.00 7.37
N ILE A 91 -3.06 10.63 7.95
CA ILE A 91 -3.52 11.21 9.22
C ILE A 91 -3.53 10.20 10.34
N ASN A 92 -4.14 9.04 10.12
CA ASN A 92 -4.39 8.06 11.17
C ASN A 92 -3.10 7.41 11.66
N LYS A 93 -3.12 7.02 12.93
CA LYS A 93 -2.10 6.15 13.50
C LYS A 93 -2.63 4.72 13.52
N HIS A 94 -1.74 3.76 13.31
CA HIS A 94 -2.05 2.34 13.21
C HIS A 94 -1.18 1.54 14.15
N ARG A 95 -1.68 0.38 14.59
CA ARG A 95 -0.86 -0.60 15.34
C ARG A 95 -0.01 -1.37 14.34
N LEU A 96 1.20 -0.88 14.11
CA LEU A 96 2.19 -1.49 13.24
C LEU A 96 3.23 -2.25 14.07
N LYS A 97 4.10 -3.01 13.41
CA LYS A 97 5.18 -3.78 14.09
C LYS A 97 6.09 -2.93 14.98
N LYS A 98 6.31 -1.66 14.62
CA LYS A 98 7.13 -0.70 15.37
C LYS A 98 6.36 0.06 16.47
N GLY A 99 5.06 -0.22 16.64
CA GLY A 99 4.20 0.45 17.63
C GLY A 99 3.02 1.20 17.01
N TYR A 100 2.41 2.10 17.78
CA TYR A 100 1.25 2.89 17.36
C TYR A 100 1.70 4.20 16.71
N GLN A 101 1.74 4.22 15.39
CA GLN A 101 2.28 5.33 14.61
C GLN A 101 1.59 5.48 13.25
N GLN A 102 1.82 6.61 12.59
CA GLN A 102 1.44 6.79 11.19
C GLN A 102 2.28 5.88 10.29
N PHE A 103 1.81 5.62 9.07
CA PHE A 103 2.64 4.96 8.06
C PHE A 103 3.92 5.77 7.78
N ASP A 104 5.01 5.04 7.55
CA ASP A 104 6.23 5.66 7.03
C ASP A 104 5.94 6.18 5.61
N PRO A 105 6.42 7.39 5.26
CA PRO A 105 6.23 7.91 3.90
C PRO A 105 6.81 6.99 2.83
N ASP A 106 6.01 6.66 1.83
CA ASP A 106 6.38 5.85 0.67
C ASP A 106 6.46 6.71 -0.59
N TYR A 107 7.55 6.54 -1.36
CA TYR A 107 7.80 7.34 -2.55
C TYR A 107 6.80 7.07 -3.67
N GLU A 108 6.49 5.81 -3.93
CA GLU A 108 5.60 5.43 -5.03
C GLU A 108 4.16 5.84 -4.72
N MET A 109 3.74 5.72 -3.47
CA MET A 109 2.44 6.25 -3.03
C MET A 109 2.38 7.77 -3.11
N ALA A 110 3.47 8.48 -2.79
CA ALA A 110 3.56 9.93 -2.96
C ALA A 110 3.39 10.34 -4.42
N GLN A 111 4.07 9.64 -5.36
CA GLN A 111 3.95 9.88 -6.80
C GLN A 111 2.53 9.58 -7.30
N SER A 112 1.93 8.47 -6.88
CA SER A 112 0.55 8.12 -7.21
C SER A 112 -0.43 9.19 -6.73
N TRP A 113 -0.33 9.61 -5.47
CA TRP A 113 -1.19 10.66 -4.93
C TRP A 113 -1.04 11.99 -5.65
N GLN A 114 0.19 12.34 -6.02
CA GLN A 114 0.45 13.56 -6.80
C GLN A 114 -0.24 13.52 -8.17
N ARG A 115 -0.10 12.43 -8.93
CA ARG A 115 -0.77 12.27 -10.24
C ARG A 115 -2.30 12.34 -10.10
N LEU A 116 -2.86 11.67 -9.11
CA LEU A 116 -4.30 11.72 -8.82
C LEU A 116 -4.79 13.15 -8.56
N ARG A 117 -4.06 13.89 -7.72
CA ARG A 117 -4.38 15.27 -7.36
C ARG A 117 -4.26 16.23 -8.55
N GLU A 118 -3.20 16.10 -9.34
CA GLU A 118 -2.94 16.97 -10.49
C GLU A 118 -3.80 16.63 -11.71
N GLY A 119 -4.33 15.41 -11.78
CA GLY A 119 -5.10 14.92 -12.92
C GLY A 119 -4.23 14.68 -14.17
N LYS A 120 -2.93 14.47 -13.97
CA LYS A 120 -1.96 14.28 -15.05
C LYS A 120 -1.32 12.91 -14.98
N ASN A 121 -1.26 12.22 -16.12
CA ASN A 121 -0.59 10.92 -16.24
C ASN A 121 -1.05 9.89 -15.19
N ILE A 122 -2.34 9.91 -14.84
CA ILE A 122 -2.92 8.94 -13.91
C ILE A 122 -2.75 7.54 -14.48
N GLN A 123 -2.19 6.64 -13.68
CA GLN A 123 -1.94 5.26 -14.02
C GLN A 123 -2.98 4.33 -13.38
N PRO A 124 -3.20 3.12 -13.91
CA PRO A 124 -4.14 2.16 -13.30
C PRO A 124 -3.86 1.88 -11.82
N HIS A 125 -2.58 1.74 -11.44
CA HIS A 125 -2.19 1.50 -10.06
C HIS A 125 -2.52 2.68 -9.12
N ASP A 126 -2.59 3.93 -9.62
CA ASP A 126 -2.98 5.08 -8.81
C ASP A 126 -4.44 4.97 -8.35
N ILE A 127 -5.32 4.51 -9.25
CA ILE A 127 -6.73 4.25 -8.93
C ILE A 127 -6.85 3.10 -7.93
N VAL A 128 -6.05 2.06 -8.11
CA VAL A 128 -6.01 0.90 -7.20
C VAL A 128 -5.54 1.33 -5.81
N LEU A 129 -4.59 2.27 -5.69
CA LEU A 129 -4.15 2.82 -4.40
C LEU A 129 -5.33 3.32 -3.57
N ILE A 130 -6.18 4.19 -4.13
CA ILE A 130 -7.34 4.72 -3.38
C ILE A 130 -8.26 3.60 -2.91
N ARG A 131 -8.53 2.62 -3.78
CA ARG A 131 -9.42 1.49 -3.47
C ARG A 131 -8.83 0.58 -2.40
N HIS A 132 -7.54 0.30 -2.49
CA HIS A 132 -6.80 -0.51 -1.54
C HIS A 132 -6.85 0.11 -0.14
N GLU A 133 -6.40 1.35 -0.03
CA GLU A 133 -6.30 2.07 1.24
C GLU A 133 -7.67 2.29 1.90
N ALA A 134 -8.71 2.53 1.09
CA ALA A 134 -10.07 2.64 1.62
C ALA A 134 -10.58 1.29 2.14
N ALA A 135 -10.38 0.19 1.40
CA ALA A 135 -10.79 -1.13 1.83
C ALA A 135 -10.02 -1.61 3.07
N GLU A 136 -8.71 -1.38 3.10
CA GLU A 136 -7.87 -1.71 4.27
C GLU A 136 -8.35 -0.97 5.52
N ALA A 137 -8.62 0.33 5.40
CA ALA A 137 -9.16 1.14 6.50
C ALA A 137 -10.53 0.63 6.99
N GLU A 138 -11.41 0.23 6.06
CA GLU A 138 -12.74 -0.32 6.38
C GLU A 138 -12.62 -1.67 7.14
N PHE A 139 -11.70 -2.54 6.76
CA PHE A 139 -11.43 -3.79 7.49
C PHE A 139 -10.81 -3.53 8.86
N MET A 140 -9.87 -2.60 8.96
CA MET A 140 -9.30 -2.22 10.27
C MET A 140 -10.35 -1.63 11.20
N ALA A 141 -11.31 -0.85 10.68
CA ALA A 141 -12.44 -0.34 11.45
C ALA A 141 -13.37 -1.45 11.97
N GLN A 142 -13.42 -2.60 11.30
CA GLN A 142 -14.13 -3.80 11.75
C GLN A 142 -13.34 -4.61 12.81
N GLY A 143 -12.13 -4.17 13.16
CA GLY A 143 -11.30 -4.81 14.20
C GLY A 143 -10.27 -5.82 13.66
N TYR A 144 -10.12 -5.94 12.34
CA TYR A 144 -9.04 -6.76 11.78
C TYR A 144 -7.67 -6.11 12.02
N SER A 145 -6.63 -6.95 12.13
CA SER A 145 -5.25 -6.45 12.19
C SER A 145 -4.85 -5.80 10.86
N TYR A 146 -3.81 -4.97 10.88
CA TYR A 146 -3.25 -4.37 9.67
C TYR A 146 -2.93 -5.43 8.60
N ASP A 147 -2.16 -6.46 8.97
CA ASP A 147 -1.72 -7.50 8.01
C ASP A 147 -2.92 -8.20 7.36
N LEU A 148 -3.95 -8.55 8.15
CA LEU A 148 -5.16 -9.20 7.63
C LEU A 148 -6.04 -8.27 6.79
N SER A 149 -6.11 -6.99 7.16
CA SER A 149 -6.85 -5.98 6.39
C SER A 149 -6.22 -5.75 5.03
N HIS A 150 -4.89 -5.67 4.99
CA HIS A 150 -4.11 -5.57 3.76
C HIS A 150 -4.33 -6.79 2.83
N GLU A 151 -4.27 -8.01 3.40
CA GLU A 151 -4.54 -9.25 2.68
C GLU A 151 -5.94 -9.23 2.04
N LYS A 152 -6.96 -8.88 2.83
CA LYS A 152 -8.35 -8.78 2.35
C LYS A 152 -8.53 -7.74 1.25
N ALA A 153 -7.89 -6.58 1.35
CA ALA A 153 -7.91 -5.58 0.29
C ALA A 153 -7.29 -6.12 -1.01
N CYS A 154 -6.20 -6.88 -0.92
CA CYS A 154 -5.59 -7.56 -2.07
C CYS A 154 -6.52 -8.63 -2.67
N GLU A 155 -7.22 -9.43 -1.84
CA GLU A 155 -8.18 -10.45 -2.30
C GLU A 155 -9.38 -9.83 -3.06
N MET A 156 -9.77 -8.60 -2.73
CA MET A 156 -10.78 -7.84 -3.49
C MET A 156 -10.29 -7.38 -4.87
N GLY A 157 -9.06 -7.70 -5.25
CA GLY A 157 -8.45 -7.27 -6.51
C GLY A 157 -7.78 -5.89 -6.43
N TYR A 158 -7.64 -5.31 -5.24
CA TYR A 158 -7.01 -4.00 -5.05
C TYR A 158 -5.53 -4.14 -4.66
N ASN A 159 -4.76 -4.97 -5.39
CA ASN A 159 -3.34 -5.15 -5.11
C ASN A 159 -2.50 -4.05 -5.76
N TYR A 160 -2.32 -2.94 -5.04
CA TYR A 160 -1.54 -1.79 -5.49
C TYR A 160 -0.11 -2.15 -5.92
N HIS A 161 0.59 -2.92 -5.10
CA HIS A 161 1.98 -3.29 -5.40
C HIS A 161 2.11 -4.17 -6.65
N GLN A 162 1.16 -5.04 -6.91
CA GLN A 162 1.16 -5.86 -8.12
C GLN A 162 0.94 -5.00 -9.37
N GLU A 163 -0.02 -4.08 -9.33
CA GLU A 163 -0.28 -3.18 -10.45
C GLU A 163 0.88 -2.21 -10.71
N LEU A 164 1.49 -1.68 -9.63
CA LEU A 164 2.69 -0.86 -9.73
C LEU A 164 3.86 -1.63 -10.37
N LYS A 165 4.11 -2.87 -9.95
CA LYS A 165 5.15 -3.72 -10.56
C LYS A 165 4.91 -3.97 -12.04
N LYS A 166 3.69 -4.23 -12.46
CA LYS A 166 3.34 -4.37 -13.88
C LYS A 166 3.69 -3.12 -14.68
N TRP A 167 3.34 -1.95 -14.12
CA TRP A 167 3.64 -0.68 -14.79
C TRP A 167 5.14 -0.37 -14.86
N LEU A 168 5.92 -0.71 -13.85
CA LEU A 168 7.38 -0.52 -13.84
C LEU A 168 8.11 -1.48 -14.78
N ALA A 169 7.52 -2.61 -15.13
CA ALA A 169 8.11 -3.63 -16.01
C ALA A 169 7.78 -3.44 -17.50
N GLY A 170 6.80 -2.61 -17.85
CA GLY A 170 6.37 -2.33 -19.22
C GLY A 170 6.92 -1.08 -19.77
#